data_5764b8567c865e04b522c51ffa8e3bd0
#
_entry.id   5764b8567c865e04b522c51ffa8e3bd0
#
_cell.length_a   1.000
_cell.length_b   1.000
_cell.length_c   1.000
_cell.angle_alpha   90.00
_cell.angle_beta   90.00
_cell.angle_gamma   90.00
#
_symmetry.space_group_name_H-M   'P 1'
#
loop_
_entity.id
_entity.type
_entity.pdbx_description
1 polymer ?
#
loop_
_entity_poly.entity_id
_entity_poly.type
_entity_poly.pdbx_seq_one_letter_code
_entity_poly.pdbx_strand_id
1 'polypeptide(L)'
;MQPNKLMTRLALLALIMATIVVVLGAFTRLVDAGLGCPDWPTCYGHVWVPNEAHEIEAANQLFEQTPVEAHKTWPEQIHRIFASTLGLVILGIFGIAYNARKNSQPLRSVLILLVVLVSGVVARVIIGDILDPYLWVLIGLYFGNLARIKAPAIKDKQPFLLPALLAGLVIVQGFFGMWTVTLKLWPQVVTAHLLGGFATLSLIWLLLQRSGGWRWSLQAPQVIKLMALQKLALLTLVLVVCQIALGGWTSSNYAALACPDFPTCQNMYLPQADYAQGFNIFQQVGPNYLGGLMDNNARTAIHLIHRFGAIVVTLVTCY
;
A
#
# COMPACT_ATOMS: atom_id res chain seq x y z
N MET A 1 -12.56 -27.08 -17.56
CA MET A 1 -13.09 -26.58 -16.29
C MET A 1 -13.64 -25.19 -16.54
N GLN A 2 -14.88 -24.94 -16.17
CA GLN A 2 -15.45 -23.58 -16.25
C GLN A 2 -14.69 -22.64 -15.29
N PRO A 3 -14.43 -21.39 -15.69
CA PRO A 3 -13.86 -20.40 -14.78
C PRO A 3 -14.74 -20.28 -13.54
N ASN A 4 -14.14 -20.16 -12.38
CA ASN A 4 -14.92 -19.95 -11.14
C ASN A 4 -15.54 -18.56 -11.21
N LYS A 5 -16.79 -18.49 -11.70
CA LYS A 5 -17.51 -17.21 -11.91
C LYS A 5 -17.57 -16.36 -10.64
N LEU A 6 -17.66 -16.99 -9.46
CA LEU A 6 -17.66 -16.27 -8.17
C LEU A 6 -16.30 -15.63 -7.90
N MET A 7 -15.20 -16.37 -8.08
CA MET A 7 -13.83 -15.85 -7.93
C MET A 7 -13.59 -14.64 -8.84
N THR A 8 -14.00 -14.75 -10.12
CA THR A 8 -13.84 -13.65 -11.10
C THR A 8 -14.66 -12.42 -10.70
N ARG A 9 -15.91 -12.61 -10.25
CA ARG A 9 -16.76 -11.49 -9.79
C ARG A 9 -16.19 -10.80 -8.56
N LEU A 10 -15.71 -11.57 -7.58
CA LEU A 10 -15.08 -11.03 -6.38
C LEU A 10 -13.75 -10.34 -6.69
N ALA A 11 -12.95 -10.88 -7.61
CA ALA A 11 -11.72 -10.23 -8.06
C ALA A 11 -12.01 -8.90 -8.77
N LEU A 12 -13.08 -8.81 -9.57
CA LEU A 12 -13.51 -7.56 -10.19
C LEU A 12 -14.00 -6.55 -9.14
N LEU A 13 -14.81 -6.99 -8.19
CA LEU A 13 -15.25 -6.14 -7.07
C LEU A 13 -14.04 -5.62 -6.28
N ALA A 14 -13.11 -6.52 -5.92
CA ALA A 14 -11.90 -6.14 -5.20
C ALA A 14 -11.04 -5.14 -6.01
N LEU A 15 -10.96 -5.28 -7.34
CA LEU A 15 -10.23 -4.35 -8.21
C LEU A 15 -10.84 -2.95 -8.18
N ILE A 16 -12.17 -2.86 -8.31
CA ILE A 16 -12.89 -1.57 -8.23
C ILE A 16 -12.66 -0.92 -6.86
N MET A 17 -12.83 -1.71 -5.79
CA MET A 17 -12.59 -1.22 -4.44
C MET A 17 -11.15 -0.79 -4.21
N ALA A 18 -10.16 -1.57 -4.66
CA ALA A 18 -8.75 -1.22 -4.54
C ALA A 18 -8.42 0.09 -5.26
N THR A 19 -9.02 0.32 -6.44
CA THR A 19 -8.87 1.59 -7.16
C THR A 19 -9.42 2.76 -6.33
N ILE A 20 -10.62 2.60 -5.75
CA ILE A 20 -11.23 3.61 -4.87
C ILE A 20 -10.33 3.86 -3.65
N VAL A 21 -9.82 2.81 -3.00
CA VAL A 21 -8.93 2.92 -1.82
C VAL A 21 -7.66 3.68 -2.16
N VAL A 22 -7.02 3.39 -3.30
CA VAL A 22 -5.81 4.11 -3.74
C VAL A 22 -6.09 5.59 -3.98
N VAL A 23 -7.22 5.91 -4.63
CA VAL A 23 -7.64 7.31 -4.89
C VAL A 23 -7.95 8.04 -3.58
N LEU A 24 -8.69 7.39 -2.66
CA LEU A 24 -9.01 7.97 -1.35
C LEU A 24 -7.74 8.20 -0.51
N GLY A 25 -6.78 7.26 -0.51
CA GLY A 25 -5.51 7.42 0.19
C GLY A 25 -4.68 8.58 -0.38
N ALA A 26 -4.64 8.73 -1.70
CA ALA A 26 -4.01 9.88 -2.35
C ALA A 26 -4.72 11.18 -1.98
N PHE A 27 -6.04 11.21 -1.97
CA PHE A 27 -6.84 12.37 -1.56
C PHE A 27 -6.54 12.75 -0.10
N THR A 28 -6.58 11.78 0.84
CA THR A 28 -6.22 12.00 2.26
C THR A 28 -4.85 12.66 2.40
N ARG A 29 -3.88 12.23 1.60
CA ARG A 29 -2.53 12.83 1.63
C ARG A 29 -2.50 14.25 1.05
N LEU A 30 -3.22 14.49 -0.05
CA LEU A 30 -3.22 15.80 -0.74
C LEU A 30 -3.93 16.90 0.05
N VAL A 31 -4.94 16.54 0.86
CA VAL A 31 -5.66 17.48 1.73
C VAL A 31 -5.06 17.54 3.15
N ASP A 32 -3.84 17.00 3.33
CA ASP A 32 -3.11 16.96 4.62
C ASP A 32 -3.91 16.35 5.78
N ALA A 33 -4.74 15.35 5.47
CA ALA A 33 -5.64 14.68 6.39
C ALA A 33 -5.06 13.37 6.99
N GLY A 34 -3.78 13.09 6.78
CA GLY A 34 -3.16 11.82 7.21
C GLY A 34 -2.98 11.64 8.73
N LEU A 35 -3.26 12.67 9.51
CA LEU A 35 -3.35 12.66 10.99
C LEU A 35 -4.68 13.29 11.44
N GLY A 36 -5.74 13.20 10.65
CA GLY A 36 -7.06 13.69 11.00
C GLY A 36 -7.72 12.88 12.13
N CYS A 37 -7.30 11.63 12.34
CA CYS A 37 -7.73 10.76 13.43
C CYS A 37 -6.51 10.34 14.26
N PRO A 38 -6.42 10.70 15.55
CA PRO A 38 -5.23 10.44 16.37
C PRO A 38 -5.07 8.98 16.82
N ASP A 39 -6.15 8.21 16.80
CA ASP A 39 -6.24 6.83 17.25
C ASP A 39 -6.50 5.86 16.09
N TRP A 40 -6.35 4.58 16.38
CA TRP A 40 -6.60 3.50 15.42
C TRP A 40 -7.09 2.24 16.18
N PRO A 41 -8.13 1.52 15.71
CA PRO A 41 -8.84 1.65 14.43
C PRO A 41 -9.94 2.71 14.40
N THR A 42 -10.26 3.31 15.51
CA THR A 42 -11.27 4.36 15.71
C THR A 42 -10.77 5.74 15.25
N CYS A 43 -11.64 6.72 15.27
CA CYS A 43 -11.35 8.12 15.07
C CYS A 43 -11.90 8.91 16.25
N TYR A 44 -11.03 9.39 17.14
CA TYR A 44 -11.41 9.99 18.42
C TYR A 44 -12.31 9.08 19.29
N GLY A 45 -12.03 7.76 19.27
CA GLY A 45 -12.85 6.75 19.97
C GLY A 45 -14.13 6.33 19.23
N HIS A 46 -14.50 6.99 18.14
CA HIS A 46 -15.71 6.69 17.36
C HIS A 46 -15.42 5.75 16.18
N VAL A 47 -16.40 4.92 15.80
CA VAL A 47 -16.34 4.11 14.57
C VAL A 47 -16.41 4.98 13.32
N TRP A 48 -17.20 6.06 13.39
CA TRP A 48 -17.22 7.16 12.44
C TRP A 48 -16.39 8.32 13.00
N VAL A 49 -16.63 9.53 12.60
CA VAL A 49 -15.99 10.75 13.12
C VAL A 49 -16.92 11.47 14.09
N PRO A 50 -16.41 12.16 15.12
CA PRO A 50 -17.24 13.02 15.95
C PRO A 50 -17.79 14.16 15.08
N ASN A 51 -19.11 14.35 15.12
CA ASN A 51 -19.82 15.34 14.29
C ASN A 51 -20.80 16.22 15.05
N GLU A 52 -21.19 15.81 16.25
CA GLU A 52 -22.02 16.64 17.12
C GLU A 52 -21.17 17.48 18.07
N ALA A 53 -21.68 18.65 18.47
CA ALA A 53 -20.91 19.60 19.30
C ALA A 53 -20.40 18.97 20.61
N HIS A 54 -21.21 18.16 21.27
CA HIS A 54 -20.82 17.48 22.51
C HIS A 54 -19.77 16.36 22.27
N GLU A 55 -19.83 15.65 21.14
CA GLU A 55 -18.83 14.65 20.76
C GLU A 55 -17.48 15.30 20.47
N ILE A 56 -17.49 16.42 19.73
CA ILE A 56 -16.29 17.21 19.41
C ILE A 56 -15.66 17.77 20.69
N GLU A 57 -16.46 18.29 21.61
CA GLU A 57 -15.98 18.79 22.89
C GLU A 57 -15.33 17.68 23.74
N ALA A 58 -15.99 16.53 23.87
CA ALA A 58 -15.45 15.37 24.56
C ALA A 58 -14.19 14.84 23.91
N ALA A 59 -14.14 14.77 22.58
CA ALA A 59 -12.96 14.38 21.81
C ALA A 59 -11.77 15.34 22.05
N ASN A 60 -12.02 16.65 22.04
CA ASN A 60 -11.01 17.68 22.28
C ASN A 60 -10.45 17.62 23.72
N GLN A 61 -11.29 17.27 24.71
CA GLN A 61 -10.83 17.06 26.08
C GLN A 61 -9.95 15.81 26.22
N LEU A 62 -10.29 14.73 25.50
CA LEU A 62 -9.52 13.46 25.55
C LEU A 62 -8.21 13.53 24.75
N PHE A 63 -8.20 14.30 23.67
CA PHE A 63 -7.08 14.42 22.73
C PHE A 63 -6.60 15.88 22.63
N GLU A 64 -6.22 16.49 23.77
CA GLU A 64 -5.85 17.91 23.87
C GLU A 64 -4.78 18.36 22.85
N GLN A 65 -3.82 17.45 22.49
CA GLN A 65 -2.73 17.78 21.57
C GLN A 65 -3.15 17.73 20.09
N THR A 66 -4.32 17.17 19.79
CA THR A 66 -4.82 16.95 18.44
C THR A 66 -6.31 17.25 18.39
N PRO A 67 -6.73 18.53 18.44
CA PRO A 67 -8.12 18.90 18.41
C PRO A 67 -8.79 18.47 17.10
N VAL A 68 -10.10 18.23 17.13
CA VAL A 68 -10.88 17.76 15.98
C VAL A 68 -10.90 18.81 14.87
N GLU A 69 -10.31 18.44 13.74
CA GLU A 69 -10.41 19.20 12.48
C GLU A 69 -11.34 18.45 11.51
N ALA A 70 -12.64 18.80 11.50
CA ALA A 70 -13.68 18.09 10.77
C ALA A 70 -13.33 17.85 9.29
N HIS A 71 -12.65 18.80 8.62
CA HIS A 71 -12.24 18.67 7.22
C HIS A 71 -11.12 17.62 7.01
N LYS A 72 -10.41 17.19 8.06
CA LYS A 72 -9.36 16.15 8.00
C LYS A 72 -9.85 14.79 8.49
N THR A 73 -10.81 14.74 9.42
CA THR A 73 -11.26 13.47 10.00
C THR A 73 -11.96 12.57 9.00
N TRP A 74 -12.95 13.12 8.25
CA TRP A 74 -13.75 12.30 7.35
C TRP A 74 -12.98 11.69 6.16
N PRO A 75 -12.00 12.38 5.52
CA PRO A 75 -11.23 11.76 4.44
C PRO A 75 -10.45 10.54 4.91
N GLU A 76 -9.83 10.66 6.08
CA GLU A 76 -9.06 9.57 6.66
C GLU A 76 -9.97 8.40 7.06
N GLN A 77 -11.07 8.66 7.73
CA GLN A 77 -11.97 7.59 8.19
C GLN A 77 -12.68 6.88 7.03
N ILE A 78 -13.10 7.59 5.99
CA ILE A 78 -13.63 6.95 4.77
C ILE A 78 -12.58 6.05 4.13
N HIS A 79 -11.33 6.51 3.99
CA HIS A 79 -10.24 5.68 3.46
C HIS A 79 -10.07 4.40 4.29
N ARG A 80 -10.05 4.48 5.63
CA ARG A 80 -9.93 3.33 6.54
C ARG A 80 -11.09 2.33 6.36
N ILE A 81 -12.34 2.80 6.26
CA ILE A 81 -13.53 1.96 6.08
C ILE A 81 -13.45 1.20 4.74
N PHE A 82 -13.15 1.90 3.65
CA PHE A 82 -13.02 1.26 2.34
C PHE A 82 -11.85 0.26 2.32
N ALA A 83 -10.70 0.59 2.92
CA ALA A 83 -9.56 -0.30 3.01
C ALA A 83 -9.87 -1.56 3.84
N SER A 84 -10.55 -1.42 4.97
CA SER A 84 -10.99 -2.54 5.82
C SER A 84 -11.98 -3.44 5.08
N THR A 85 -12.95 -2.87 4.38
CA THR A 85 -13.92 -3.62 3.58
C THR A 85 -13.24 -4.37 2.43
N LEU A 86 -12.28 -3.74 1.74
CA LEU A 86 -11.44 -4.42 0.73
C LEU A 86 -10.70 -5.60 1.35
N GLY A 87 -10.14 -5.42 2.56
CA GLY A 87 -9.49 -6.50 3.31
C GLY A 87 -10.39 -7.71 3.53
N LEU A 88 -11.65 -7.48 3.95
CA LEU A 88 -12.64 -8.54 4.12
C LEU A 88 -12.96 -9.27 2.80
N VAL A 89 -13.10 -8.53 1.70
CA VAL A 89 -13.32 -9.14 0.37
C VAL A 89 -12.13 -10.02 -0.03
N ILE A 90 -10.89 -9.56 0.18
CA ILE A 90 -9.68 -10.34 -0.12
C ILE A 90 -9.60 -11.61 0.76
N LEU A 91 -9.91 -11.51 2.04
CA LEU A 91 -9.99 -12.67 2.93
C LEU A 91 -11.08 -13.66 2.50
N GLY A 92 -12.22 -13.17 2.02
CA GLY A 92 -13.27 -14.00 1.40
C GLY A 92 -12.77 -14.73 0.15
N ILE A 93 -12.04 -14.05 -0.73
CA ILE A 93 -11.39 -14.65 -1.92
C ILE A 93 -10.41 -15.75 -1.50
N PHE A 94 -9.58 -15.49 -0.47
CA PHE A 94 -8.69 -16.52 0.09
C PHE A 94 -9.45 -17.72 0.64
N GLY A 95 -10.54 -17.50 1.39
CA GLY A 95 -11.40 -18.57 1.92
C GLY A 95 -11.96 -19.48 0.83
N ILE A 96 -12.42 -18.90 -0.30
CA ILE A 96 -12.90 -19.67 -1.46
C ILE A 96 -11.76 -20.47 -2.07
N ALA A 97 -10.60 -19.86 -2.27
CA ALA A 97 -9.43 -20.54 -2.84
C ALA A 97 -8.92 -21.66 -1.92
N TYR A 98 -8.94 -21.46 -0.62
CA TYR A 98 -8.60 -22.46 0.38
C TYR A 98 -9.57 -23.64 0.37
N ASN A 99 -10.88 -23.38 0.42
CA ASN A 99 -11.89 -24.42 0.46
C ASN A 99 -11.84 -25.34 -0.79
N ALA A 100 -11.48 -24.79 -1.94
CA ALA A 100 -11.26 -25.57 -3.16
C ALA A 100 -10.09 -26.57 -3.06
N ARG A 101 -9.20 -26.45 -2.06
CA ARG A 101 -7.96 -27.23 -1.90
C ARG A 101 -7.69 -27.69 -0.47
N LYS A 102 -8.66 -27.67 0.42
CA LYS A 102 -8.54 -27.91 1.87
C LYS A 102 -7.80 -29.18 2.29
N ASN A 103 -7.71 -30.18 1.42
CA ASN A 103 -7.04 -31.46 1.72
C ASN A 103 -5.52 -31.43 1.51
N SER A 104 -4.94 -30.31 1.10
CA SER A 104 -3.50 -30.18 0.87
C SER A 104 -2.78 -29.77 2.17
N GLN A 105 -1.79 -30.53 2.60
CA GLN A 105 -1.00 -30.25 3.84
C GLN A 105 -0.36 -28.85 3.85
N PRO A 106 0.33 -28.39 2.76
CA PRO A 106 0.93 -27.06 2.77
C PRO A 106 -0.08 -25.92 2.90
N LEU A 107 -1.35 -26.14 2.55
CA LEU A 107 -2.38 -25.11 2.66
C LEU A 107 -2.92 -24.96 4.09
N ARG A 108 -2.91 -26.04 4.88
CA ARG A 108 -3.29 -25.98 6.30
C ARG A 108 -2.31 -25.10 7.09
N SER A 109 -1.01 -25.22 6.82
CA SER A 109 -0.02 -24.35 7.47
C SER A 109 -0.19 -22.86 7.11
N VAL A 110 -0.56 -22.54 5.87
CA VAL A 110 -0.88 -21.17 5.45
C VAL A 110 -2.09 -20.64 6.24
N LEU A 111 -3.15 -21.42 6.34
CA LEU A 111 -4.34 -21.00 7.10
C LEU A 111 -4.01 -20.80 8.59
N ILE A 112 -3.29 -21.73 9.21
CA ILE A 112 -2.89 -21.62 10.62
C ILE A 112 -2.07 -20.34 10.84
N LEU A 113 -1.05 -20.10 10.02
CA LEU A 113 -0.23 -18.89 10.12
C LEU A 113 -1.04 -17.62 9.87
N LEU A 114 -2.01 -17.65 8.94
CA LEU A 114 -2.89 -16.51 8.72
C LEU A 114 -3.78 -16.21 9.94
N VAL A 115 -4.36 -17.26 10.54
CA VAL A 115 -5.18 -17.13 11.76
C VAL A 115 -4.33 -16.61 12.91
N VAL A 116 -3.12 -17.14 13.11
CA VAL A 116 -2.19 -16.68 14.15
C VAL A 116 -1.79 -15.21 13.91
N LEU A 117 -1.54 -14.84 12.66
CA LEU A 117 -1.21 -13.45 12.31
C LEU A 117 -2.38 -12.51 12.61
N VAL A 118 -3.61 -12.86 12.20
CA VAL A 118 -4.82 -12.07 12.50
C VAL A 118 -5.04 -11.96 14.01
N SER A 119 -4.88 -13.06 14.76
CA SER A 119 -4.99 -13.05 16.22
C SER A 119 -3.92 -12.17 16.86
N GLY A 120 -2.69 -12.17 16.32
CA GLY A 120 -1.62 -11.29 16.74
C GLY A 120 -1.96 -9.79 16.52
N VAL A 121 -2.61 -9.47 15.39
CA VAL A 121 -3.10 -8.11 15.12
C VAL A 121 -4.11 -7.66 16.17
N VAL A 122 -5.10 -8.52 16.46
CA VAL A 122 -6.13 -8.24 17.47
C VAL A 122 -5.48 -8.06 18.86
N ALA A 123 -4.55 -8.96 19.22
CA ALA A 123 -3.82 -8.84 20.48
C ALA A 123 -3.02 -7.52 20.56
N ARG A 124 -2.38 -7.09 19.47
CA ARG A 124 -1.65 -5.83 19.40
C ARG A 124 -2.56 -4.61 19.65
N VAL A 125 -3.78 -4.63 19.11
CA VAL A 125 -4.76 -3.55 19.35
C VAL A 125 -5.13 -3.46 20.84
N ILE A 126 -5.17 -4.60 21.53
CA ILE A 126 -5.56 -4.67 22.95
C ILE A 126 -4.38 -4.38 23.89
N ILE A 127 -3.19 -4.94 23.60
CA ILE A 127 -2.03 -4.96 24.52
C ILE A 127 -1.07 -3.79 24.21
N GLY A 128 -1.02 -3.32 22.95
CA GLY A 128 -0.16 -2.22 22.53
C GLY A 128 1.11 -2.64 21.78
N ASP A 129 2.03 -1.68 21.64
CA ASP A 129 3.18 -1.74 20.72
C ASP A 129 4.24 -2.81 21.07
N ILE A 130 4.23 -3.30 22.28
CA ILE A 130 5.16 -4.35 22.73
C ILE A 130 5.10 -5.62 21.85
N LEU A 131 4.00 -5.82 21.13
CA LEU A 131 3.80 -6.96 20.23
C LEU A 131 4.37 -6.76 18.82
N ASP A 132 4.77 -5.54 18.44
CA ASP A 132 5.24 -5.24 17.08
C ASP A 132 6.41 -6.14 16.61
N PRO A 133 7.45 -6.44 17.42
CA PRO A 133 8.51 -7.36 17.00
C PRO A 133 8.00 -8.79 16.69
N TYR A 134 7.06 -9.28 17.48
CA TYR A 134 6.47 -10.62 17.28
C TYR A 134 5.64 -10.68 15.99
N LEU A 135 4.94 -9.61 15.65
CA LEU A 135 4.18 -9.51 14.42
C LEU A 135 5.08 -9.55 13.19
N TRP A 136 6.25 -8.90 13.20
CA TRP A 136 7.23 -9.00 12.13
C TRP A 136 7.72 -10.43 11.93
N VAL A 137 7.96 -11.18 13.03
CA VAL A 137 8.31 -12.61 12.97
C VAL A 137 7.18 -13.41 12.33
N LEU A 138 5.92 -13.20 12.74
CA LEU A 138 4.77 -13.89 12.16
C LEU A 138 4.56 -13.59 10.68
N ILE A 139 4.74 -12.33 10.26
CA ILE A 139 4.73 -11.93 8.86
C ILE A 139 5.82 -12.67 8.08
N GLY A 140 7.04 -12.69 8.60
CA GLY A 140 8.16 -13.42 8.00
C GLY A 140 7.89 -14.92 7.85
N LEU A 141 7.33 -15.56 8.88
CA LEU A 141 6.93 -16.97 8.86
C LEU A 141 5.83 -17.23 7.83
N TYR A 142 4.84 -16.35 7.72
CA TYR A 142 3.76 -16.48 6.75
C TYR A 142 4.30 -16.45 5.31
N PHE A 143 5.05 -15.42 4.94
CA PHE A 143 5.59 -15.27 3.59
C PHE A 143 6.69 -16.31 3.30
N GLY A 144 7.50 -16.67 4.29
CA GLY A 144 8.48 -17.74 4.18
C GLY A 144 7.83 -19.11 3.92
N ASN A 145 6.68 -19.39 4.55
CA ASN A 145 5.90 -20.59 4.26
C ASN A 145 5.30 -20.55 2.84
N LEU A 146 4.77 -19.41 2.40
CA LEU A 146 4.27 -19.25 1.02
C LEU A 146 5.38 -19.48 -0.03
N ALA A 147 6.59 -18.99 0.22
CA ALA A 147 7.72 -19.16 -0.68
C ALA A 147 8.14 -20.65 -0.85
N ARG A 148 7.88 -21.50 0.14
CA ARG A 148 8.16 -22.94 0.08
C ARG A 148 7.12 -23.71 -0.75
N ILE A 149 5.94 -23.14 -0.96
CA ILE A 149 4.91 -23.77 -1.77
C ILE A 149 5.32 -23.63 -3.23
N LYS A 150 5.68 -24.76 -3.86
CA LYS A 150 5.96 -24.77 -5.30
C LYS A 150 4.73 -24.21 -6.03
N ALA A 151 4.95 -23.14 -6.80
CA ALA A 151 3.90 -22.57 -7.62
C ALA A 151 3.30 -23.71 -8.47
N PRO A 152 1.98 -23.97 -8.41
CA PRO A 152 1.38 -24.97 -9.25
C PRO A 152 1.73 -24.63 -10.69
N ALA A 153 2.07 -25.66 -11.50
CA ALA A 153 2.36 -25.46 -12.91
C ALA A 153 1.24 -24.60 -13.53
N ILE A 154 1.59 -23.72 -14.47
CA ILE A 154 0.68 -22.75 -15.14
C ILE A 154 -0.65 -23.37 -15.60
N LYS A 155 -0.71 -24.70 -15.69
CA LYS A 155 -1.92 -25.49 -15.98
C LYS A 155 -2.98 -25.52 -14.86
N ASP A 156 -2.64 -25.10 -13.64
CA ASP A 156 -3.57 -25.14 -12.51
C ASP A 156 -4.58 -23.98 -12.61
N LYS A 157 -5.83 -24.32 -12.95
CA LYS A 157 -6.89 -23.38 -13.28
C LYS A 157 -7.48 -22.63 -12.07
N GLN A 158 -7.04 -22.95 -10.85
CA GLN A 158 -7.47 -22.26 -9.63
C GLN A 158 -6.26 -21.68 -8.91
N PRO A 159 -6.01 -20.37 -9.03
CA PRO A 159 -4.89 -19.74 -8.36
C PRO A 159 -5.11 -19.76 -6.84
N PHE A 160 -4.23 -20.41 -6.10
CA PHE A 160 -4.22 -20.37 -4.64
C PHE A 160 -3.17 -19.39 -4.11
N LEU A 161 -2.00 -19.37 -4.73
CA LEU A 161 -0.87 -18.55 -4.26
C LEU A 161 -1.18 -17.06 -4.28
N LEU A 162 -1.86 -16.57 -5.32
CA LEU A 162 -2.26 -15.16 -5.41
C LEU A 162 -3.25 -14.75 -4.32
N PRO A 163 -4.37 -15.45 -4.06
CA PRO A 163 -5.23 -15.17 -2.92
C PRO A 163 -4.50 -15.21 -1.58
N ALA A 164 -3.57 -16.14 -1.39
CA ALA A 164 -2.80 -16.23 -0.15
C ALA A 164 -1.81 -15.04 -0.01
N LEU A 165 -1.10 -14.68 -1.08
CA LEU A 165 -0.25 -13.48 -1.10
C LEU A 165 -1.05 -12.22 -0.79
N LEU A 166 -2.22 -12.06 -1.41
CA LEU A 166 -3.10 -10.92 -1.17
C LEU A 166 -3.60 -10.88 0.27
N ALA A 167 -3.98 -12.03 0.86
CA ALA A 167 -4.43 -12.09 2.24
C ALA A 167 -3.32 -11.67 3.23
N GLY A 168 -2.09 -12.12 3.03
CA GLY A 168 -0.95 -11.66 3.82
C GLY A 168 -0.64 -10.19 3.60
N LEU A 169 -0.64 -9.75 2.34
CA LEU A 169 -0.32 -8.38 1.98
C LEU A 169 -1.34 -7.37 2.57
N VAL A 170 -2.65 -7.67 2.53
CA VAL A 170 -3.66 -6.76 3.06
C VAL A 170 -3.57 -6.63 4.59
N ILE A 171 -3.15 -7.68 5.30
CA ILE A 171 -2.88 -7.59 6.74
C ILE A 171 -1.68 -6.69 7.00
N VAL A 172 -0.59 -6.87 6.24
CA VAL A 172 0.59 -6.00 6.32
C VAL A 172 0.22 -4.55 6.00
N GLN A 173 -0.66 -4.32 5.02
CA GLN A 173 -1.17 -2.98 4.70
C GLN A 173 -1.97 -2.35 5.84
N GLY A 174 -2.75 -3.15 6.58
CA GLY A 174 -3.43 -2.69 7.79
C GLY A 174 -2.44 -2.19 8.85
N PHE A 175 -1.31 -2.90 9.05
CA PHE A 175 -0.24 -2.44 9.95
C PHE A 175 0.41 -1.15 9.47
N PHE A 176 0.78 -1.06 8.20
CA PHE A 176 1.34 0.18 7.68
C PHE A 176 0.35 1.33 7.82
N GLY A 177 -0.96 1.10 7.56
CA GLY A 177 -1.99 2.11 7.78
C GLY A 177 -2.08 2.57 9.25
N MET A 178 -1.98 1.65 10.22
CA MET A 178 -1.90 1.98 11.64
C MET A 178 -0.62 2.77 11.95
N TRP A 179 0.53 2.33 11.46
CA TRP A 179 1.82 3.00 11.72
C TRP A 179 1.94 4.36 11.03
N THR A 180 1.23 4.64 9.95
CA THR A 180 1.19 6.01 9.41
C THR A 180 0.66 7.01 10.44
N VAL A 181 -0.25 6.58 11.30
CA VAL A 181 -0.82 7.41 12.38
C VAL A 181 0.03 7.34 13.64
N THR A 182 0.31 6.15 14.17
CA THR A 182 1.01 5.97 15.45
C THR A 182 2.47 6.43 15.39
N LEU A 183 3.12 6.34 14.22
CA LEU A 183 4.47 6.87 13.98
C LEU A 183 4.46 8.27 13.33
N LYS A 184 3.32 8.99 13.43
CA LYS A 184 3.22 10.40 13.05
C LYS A 184 3.76 10.71 11.64
N LEU A 185 3.28 9.98 10.62
CA LEU A 185 3.62 10.13 9.20
C LEU A 185 5.10 9.85 8.87
N TRP A 186 5.74 8.92 9.56
CA TRP A 186 7.13 8.55 9.24
C TRP A 186 7.29 8.20 7.75
N PRO A 187 8.19 8.91 7.00
CA PRO A 187 8.23 8.83 5.53
C PRO A 187 8.43 7.43 4.97
N GLN A 188 9.24 6.60 5.62
CA GLN A 188 9.48 5.22 5.23
C GLN A 188 8.19 4.40 5.29
N VAL A 189 7.40 4.59 6.36
CA VAL A 189 6.12 3.90 6.56
C VAL A 189 5.10 4.34 5.52
N VAL A 190 4.97 5.66 5.30
CA VAL A 190 4.05 6.23 4.29
C VAL A 190 4.40 5.73 2.89
N THR A 191 5.70 5.74 2.52
CA THR A 191 6.16 5.27 1.22
C THR A 191 5.95 3.76 1.04
N ALA A 192 6.21 2.95 2.08
CA ALA A 192 5.98 1.51 2.05
C ALA A 192 4.49 1.18 1.97
N HIS A 193 3.63 1.93 2.67
CA HIS A 193 2.18 1.79 2.58
C HIS A 193 1.66 2.08 1.16
N LEU A 194 2.15 3.14 0.52
CA LEU A 194 1.83 3.47 -0.87
C LEU A 194 2.23 2.33 -1.83
N LEU A 195 3.48 1.85 -1.74
CA LEU A 195 3.98 0.76 -2.58
C LEU A 195 3.17 -0.52 -2.40
N GLY A 196 2.84 -0.87 -1.17
CA GLY A 196 2.00 -2.03 -0.86
C GLY A 196 0.57 -1.87 -1.37
N GLY A 197 0.00 -0.67 -1.37
CA GLY A 197 -1.29 -0.37 -1.99
C GLY A 197 -1.28 -0.64 -3.49
N PHE A 198 -0.28 -0.14 -4.22
CA PHE A 198 -0.11 -0.44 -5.65
C PHE A 198 0.20 -1.91 -5.93
N ALA A 199 0.97 -2.59 -5.07
CA ALA A 199 1.20 -4.03 -5.18
C ALA A 199 -0.12 -4.80 -5.00
N THR A 200 -0.96 -4.43 -4.03
CA THR A 200 -2.29 -5.03 -3.83
C THR A 200 -3.17 -4.86 -5.07
N LEU A 201 -3.26 -3.66 -5.62
CA LEU A 201 -4.02 -3.37 -6.85
C LEU A 201 -3.53 -4.23 -8.03
N SER A 202 -2.20 -4.29 -8.24
CA SER A 202 -1.57 -5.06 -9.33
C SER A 202 -1.80 -6.56 -9.19
N LEU A 203 -1.71 -7.12 -7.98
CA LEU A 203 -1.96 -8.53 -7.72
C LEU A 203 -3.44 -8.90 -7.85
N ILE A 204 -4.37 -8.01 -7.49
CA ILE A 204 -5.81 -8.21 -7.74
C ILE A 204 -6.08 -8.21 -9.25
N TRP A 205 -5.49 -7.30 -10.01
CA TRP A 205 -5.57 -7.30 -11.47
C TRP A 205 -5.06 -8.62 -12.05
N LEU A 206 -3.90 -9.10 -11.60
CA LEU A 206 -3.35 -10.39 -12.02
C LEU A 206 -4.27 -11.56 -11.64
N LEU A 207 -4.89 -11.52 -10.45
CA LEU A 207 -5.86 -12.51 -10.02
C LEU A 207 -7.08 -12.55 -10.95
N LEU A 208 -7.63 -11.38 -11.29
CA LEU A 208 -8.75 -11.26 -12.22
C LEU A 208 -8.42 -11.89 -13.58
N GLN A 209 -7.24 -11.60 -14.13
CA GLN A 209 -6.78 -12.19 -15.40
C GLN A 209 -6.67 -13.71 -15.31
N ARG A 210 -6.13 -14.24 -14.22
CA ARG A 210 -5.94 -15.69 -14.03
C ARG A 210 -7.22 -16.44 -13.68
N SER A 211 -8.21 -15.80 -13.06
CA SER A 211 -9.48 -16.46 -12.68
C SER A 211 -10.50 -16.56 -13.82
N GLY A 212 -10.20 -16.09 -15.00
CA GLY A 212 -11.07 -16.22 -16.17
C GLY A 212 -11.51 -14.90 -16.79
N GLY A 213 -10.80 -13.80 -16.46
CA GLY A 213 -10.90 -12.52 -17.12
C GLY A 213 -10.49 -12.60 -18.61
N TRP A 214 -10.03 -11.51 -19.13
CA TRP A 214 -9.64 -11.42 -20.54
C TRP A 214 -8.51 -12.40 -20.88
N ARG A 215 -8.73 -13.23 -21.94
CA ARG A 215 -7.72 -14.14 -22.47
C ARG A 215 -7.45 -13.77 -23.92
N TRP A 216 -6.18 -13.56 -24.20
CA TRP A 216 -5.72 -13.27 -25.55
C TRP A 216 -5.23 -14.59 -26.16
N SER A 217 -5.78 -14.98 -27.31
CA SER A 217 -5.26 -16.08 -28.10
C SER A 217 -4.19 -15.54 -29.04
N LEU A 218 -2.93 -15.81 -28.73
CA LEU A 218 -1.78 -15.34 -29.52
C LEU A 218 -1.29 -16.50 -30.40
N GLN A 219 -0.93 -16.19 -31.65
CA GLN A 219 -0.24 -17.10 -32.55
C GLN A 219 1.24 -17.24 -32.18
N ALA A 220 1.88 -18.34 -32.52
CA ALA A 220 3.27 -18.61 -32.18
C ALA A 220 4.25 -17.48 -32.58
N PRO A 221 4.17 -16.82 -33.73
CA PRO A 221 5.05 -15.71 -34.08
C PRO A 221 4.85 -14.49 -33.17
N GLN A 222 3.62 -14.24 -32.71
CA GLN A 222 3.32 -13.14 -31.78
C GLN A 222 3.90 -13.42 -30.40
N VAL A 223 3.84 -14.67 -29.93
CA VAL A 223 4.44 -15.10 -28.66
C VAL A 223 5.95 -14.89 -28.69
N ILE A 224 6.64 -15.27 -29.77
CA ILE A 224 8.10 -15.08 -29.92
C ILE A 224 8.47 -13.59 -29.82
N LYS A 225 7.74 -12.70 -30.51
CA LYS A 225 7.95 -11.26 -30.44
C LYS A 225 7.76 -10.72 -29.01
N LEU A 226 6.71 -11.15 -28.32
CA LEU A 226 6.46 -10.75 -26.93
C LEU A 226 7.54 -11.25 -25.97
N MET A 227 8.07 -12.46 -26.17
CA MET A 227 9.18 -12.98 -25.38
C MET A 227 10.45 -12.16 -25.57
N ALA A 228 10.71 -11.63 -26.76
CA ALA A 228 11.84 -10.73 -27.01
C ALA A 228 11.73 -9.42 -26.19
N LEU A 229 10.50 -8.94 -25.95
CA LEU A 229 10.24 -7.72 -25.15
C LEU A 229 10.22 -7.97 -23.64
N GLN A 230 10.34 -9.21 -23.17
CA GLN A 230 10.21 -9.54 -21.74
C GLN A 230 11.22 -8.78 -20.88
N LYS A 231 12.47 -8.64 -21.31
CA LYS A 231 13.52 -7.93 -20.57
C LYS A 231 13.21 -6.44 -20.47
N LEU A 232 12.75 -5.83 -21.56
CA LEU A 232 12.34 -4.43 -21.60
C LEU A 232 11.13 -4.20 -20.69
N ALA A 233 10.11 -5.06 -20.76
CA ALA A 233 8.93 -4.98 -19.90
C ALA A 233 9.30 -5.10 -18.40
N LEU A 234 10.25 -5.98 -18.05
CA LEU A 234 10.75 -6.10 -16.68
C LEU A 234 11.51 -4.83 -16.25
N LEU A 235 12.37 -4.30 -17.12
CA LEU A 235 13.06 -3.03 -16.84
C LEU A 235 12.06 -1.90 -16.61
N THR A 236 11.08 -1.75 -17.51
CA THR A 236 10.01 -0.75 -17.39
C THR A 236 9.26 -0.90 -16.06
N LEU A 237 8.89 -2.13 -15.69
CA LEU A 237 8.23 -2.41 -14.42
C LEU A 237 9.07 -1.96 -13.22
N VAL A 238 10.36 -2.29 -13.21
CA VAL A 238 11.27 -1.88 -12.13
C VAL A 238 11.38 -0.35 -12.06
N LEU A 239 11.54 0.33 -13.19
CA LEU A 239 11.63 1.79 -13.25
C LEU A 239 10.33 2.45 -12.76
N VAL A 240 9.17 1.92 -13.14
CA VAL A 240 7.86 2.41 -12.68
C VAL A 240 7.74 2.23 -11.16
N VAL A 241 8.13 1.09 -10.60
CA VAL A 241 8.11 0.86 -9.14
C VAL A 241 9.04 1.84 -8.43
N CYS A 242 10.26 2.05 -8.94
CA CYS A 242 11.19 3.05 -8.41
C CYS A 242 10.60 4.47 -8.47
N GLN A 243 9.95 4.81 -9.57
CA GLN A 243 9.31 6.12 -9.74
C GLN A 243 8.14 6.33 -8.77
N ILE A 244 7.33 5.32 -8.52
CA ILE A 244 6.27 5.35 -7.49
C ILE A 244 6.91 5.53 -6.10
N ALA A 245 7.99 4.82 -5.80
CA ALA A 245 8.72 4.98 -4.55
C ALA A 245 9.27 6.42 -4.38
N LEU A 246 9.87 6.99 -5.43
CA LEU A 246 10.33 8.38 -5.43
C LEU A 246 9.16 9.36 -5.26
N GLY A 247 8.00 9.12 -5.87
CA GLY A 247 6.80 9.92 -5.68
C GLY A 247 6.28 9.86 -4.23
N GLY A 248 6.25 8.66 -3.64
CA GLY A 248 5.95 8.47 -2.22
C GLY A 248 6.93 9.19 -1.30
N TRP A 249 8.23 9.10 -1.60
CA TRP A 249 9.28 9.80 -0.87
C TRP A 249 9.17 11.32 -0.99
N THR A 250 8.86 11.83 -2.19
CA THR A 250 8.59 13.26 -2.45
C THR A 250 7.40 13.75 -1.63
N SER A 251 6.30 13.01 -1.65
CA SER A 251 5.09 13.38 -0.93
C SER A 251 5.30 13.32 0.60
N SER A 252 5.87 12.23 1.13
CA SER A 252 6.04 12.02 2.58
C SER A 252 7.03 12.99 3.20
N ASN A 253 8.01 13.49 2.44
CA ASN A 253 8.97 14.49 2.88
C ASN A 253 8.57 15.94 2.56
N TYR A 254 7.32 16.18 2.11
CA TYR A 254 6.81 17.52 1.76
C TYR A 254 7.70 18.24 0.72
N ALA A 255 8.32 17.47 -0.19
CA ALA A 255 9.25 17.98 -1.19
C ALA A 255 8.56 18.45 -2.49
N ALA A 256 7.25 18.28 -2.63
CA ALA A 256 6.52 18.58 -3.86
C ALA A 256 6.60 20.04 -4.29
N LEU A 257 6.71 20.98 -3.34
CA LEU A 257 6.78 22.41 -3.60
C LEU A 257 8.21 22.98 -3.55
N ALA A 258 9.23 22.15 -3.37
CA ALA A 258 10.62 22.60 -3.32
C ALA A 258 11.11 23.21 -4.66
N CYS A 259 10.53 22.77 -5.78
CA CYS A 259 10.75 23.34 -7.09
C CYS A 259 9.44 23.97 -7.61
N PRO A 260 9.22 25.27 -7.43
CA PRO A 260 7.97 25.94 -7.81
C PRO A 260 7.80 26.11 -9.33
N ASP A 261 8.89 26.08 -10.08
CA ASP A 261 8.98 26.34 -11.50
C ASP A 261 9.31 25.07 -12.30
N PHE A 262 9.04 25.11 -13.62
CA PHE A 262 9.33 24.04 -14.57
C PHE A 262 9.66 24.66 -15.94
N PRO A 263 10.71 24.18 -16.68
CA PRO A 263 11.56 23.01 -16.39
C PRO A 263 12.68 23.26 -15.37
N THR A 264 12.91 24.51 -14.99
CA THR A 264 13.85 24.91 -13.95
C THR A 264 13.34 24.54 -12.55
N CYS A 265 14.18 24.72 -11.55
CA CYS A 265 13.85 24.61 -10.14
C CYS A 265 14.51 25.80 -9.44
N GLN A 266 13.74 26.68 -8.82
CA GLN A 266 14.22 27.93 -8.20
C GLN A 266 14.97 28.83 -9.21
N ASN A 267 14.45 28.92 -10.43
CA ASN A 267 15.03 29.62 -11.59
C ASN A 267 16.40 29.11 -12.07
N MET A 268 16.83 27.91 -11.63
CA MET A 268 18.09 27.27 -12.04
C MET A 268 17.83 25.87 -12.58
N TYR A 269 18.67 25.41 -13.53
CA TYR A 269 18.63 24.01 -13.99
C TYR A 269 19.26 23.06 -12.98
N LEU A 270 20.25 23.52 -12.22
CA LEU A 270 20.94 22.77 -11.17
C LEU A 270 20.99 23.65 -9.91
N PRO A 271 19.92 23.73 -9.13
CA PRO A 271 19.89 24.45 -7.87
C PRO A 271 20.75 23.77 -6.82
N GLN A 272 21.01 24.46 -5.72
CA GLN A 272 21.65 23.84 -4.56
C GLN A 272 20.74 22.74 -3.99
N ALA A 273 21.32 21.54 -3.83
CA ALA A 273 20.59 20.37 -3.40
C ALA A 273 21.47 19.49 -2.48
N ASP A 274 20.91 19.03 -1.39
CA ASP A 274 21.57 18.08 -0.47
C ASP A 274 21.02 16.66 -0.67
N TYR A 275 21.69 15.90 -1.51
CA TYR A 275 21.31 14.51 -1.78
C TYR A 275 21.56 13.58 -0.60
N ALA A 276 22.55 13.84 0.23
CA ALA A 276 22.89 13.01 1.39
C ALA A 276 21.76 13.07 2.43
N GLN A 277 21.29 14.26 2.78
CA GLN A 277 20.15 14.43 3.68
C GLN A 277 18.86 13.97 3.01
N GLY A 278 18.61 14.34 1.74
CA GLY A 278 17.37 14.05 1.02
C GLY A 278 17.08 12.56 0.87
N PHE A 279 18.10 11.72 0.77
CA PHE A 279 17.97 10.26 0.64
C PHE A 279 18.46 9.47 1.86
N ASN A 280 18.59 10.13 3.01
CA ASN A 280 18.86 9.43 4.27
C ASN A 280 17.61 8.67 4.74
N ILE A 281 17.54 7.38 4.41
CA ILE A 281 16.44 6.51 4.85
C ILE A 281 16.49 6.18 6.35
N PHE A 282 17.57 6.49 7.05
CA PHE A 282 17.74 6.29 8.49
C PHE A 282 17.57 7.59 9.28
N GLN A 283 16.98 8.62 8.68
CA GLN A 283 16.73 9.87 9.37
C GLN A 283 15.92 9.66 10.64
N GLN A 284 16.32 10.30 11.70
CA GLN A 284 15.54 10.33 12.93
C GLN A 284 14.31 11.21 12.72
N VAL A 285 13.17 10.68 13.12
CA VAL A 285 11.91 11.40 13.09
C VAL A 285 11.68 11.96 14.49
N GLY A 286 11.41 13.26 14.56
CA GLY A 286 11.00 13.89 15.81
C GLY A 286 9.64 13.37 16.32
N PRO A 287 9.06 14.00 17.31
CA PRO A 287 7.78 13.57 17.90
C PRO A 287 6.63 13.61 16.90
N ASN A 288 6.76 14.37 15.82
CA ASN A 288 5.77 14.50 14.76
C ASN A 288 6.47 14.85 13.44
N TYR A 289 6.11 14.15 12.34
CA TYR A 289 6.65 14.42 11.00
C TYR A 289 5.72 15.30 10.13
N LEU A 290 4.62 15.78 10.67
CA LEU A 290 3.71 16.67 9.95
C LEU A 290 4.45 17.94 9.50
N GLY A 291 4.33 18.28 8.20
CA GLY A 291 5.05 19.39 7.60
C GLY A 291 6.51 19.11 7.20
N GLY A 292 7.07 17.96 7.63
CA GLY A 292 8.42 17.49 7.30
C GLY A 292 9.51 18.19 8.11
N LEU A 293 10.63 17.47 8.30
CA LEU A 293 11.77 17.94 9.11
C LEU A 293 13.01 18.27 8.24
N MET A 294 13.00 17.92 6.96
CA MET A 294 14.14 18.16 6.07
C MET A 294 14.30 19.62 5.68
N ASP A 295 15.55 20.06 5.50
CA ASP A 295 15.87 21.36 4.94
C ASP A 295 15.40 21.50 3.49
N ASN A 296 15.25 22.73 3.01
CA ASN A 296 14.77 22.97 1.65
C ASN A 296 15.71 22.38 0.58
N ASN A 297 17.04 22.41 0.80
CA ASN A 297 18.01 21.83 -0.12
C ASN A 297 17.86 20.30 -0.23
N ALA A 298 17.53 19.60 0.86
CA ALA A 298 17.26 18.18 0.86
C ALA A 298 15.95 17.87 0.10
N ARG A 299 14.89 18.67 0.33
CA ARG A 299 13.63 18.55 -0.42
C ARG A 299 13.82 18.83 -1.91
N THR A 300 14.67 19.80 -2.24
CA THR A 300 15.05 20.12 -3.64
C THR A 300 15.73 18.92 -4.30
N ALA A 301 16.65 18.25 -3.62
CA ALA A 301 17.30 17.02 -4.10
C ALA A 301 16.29 15.91 -4.41
N ILE A 302 15.35 15.65 -3.52
CA ILE A 302 14.29 14.66 -3.70
C ILE A 302 13.44 15.01 -4.94
N HIS A 303 13.00 16.26 -5.05
CA HIS A 303 12.15 16.70 -6.16
C HIS A 303 12.85 16.58 -7.52
N LEU A 304 14.13 16.98 -7.60
CA LEU A 304 14.93 16.87 -8.81
C LEU A 304 15.08 15.42 -9.28
N ILE A 305 15.41 14.50 -8.37
CA ILE A 305 15.54 13.08 -8.71
C ILE A 305 14.20 12.49 -9.14
N HIS A 306 13.10 12.90 -8.51
CA HIS A 306 11.75 12.46 -8.92
C HIS A 306 11.42 12.96 -10.35
N ARG A 307 11.72 14.22 -10.70
CA ARG A 307 11.54 14.75 -12.05
C ARG A 307 12.41 14.02 -13.08
N PHE A 308 13.68 13.79 -12.75
CA PHE A 308 14.59 13.04 -13.62
C PHE A 308 14.11 11.61 -13.84
N GLY A 309 13.68 10.93 -12.78
CA GLY A 309 13.08 9.60 -12.87
C GLY A 309 11.86 9.56 -13.78
N ALA A 310 10.99 10.58 -13.74
CA ALA A 310 9.84 10.69 -14.64
C ALA A 310 10.25 10.74 -16.12
N ILE A 311 11.31 11.48 -16.45
CA ILE A 311 11.86 11.53 -17.81
C ILE A 311 12.36 10.14 -18.24
N VAL A 312 13.14 9.47 -17.39
CA VAL A 312 13.68 8.12 -17.68
C VAL A 312 12.54 7.11 -17.91
N VAL A 313 11.54 7.09 -17.03
CA VAL A 313 10.38 6.20 -17.17
C VAL A 313 9.63 6.47 -18.46
N THR A 314 9.40 7.75 -18.78
CA THR A 314 8.71 8.14 -20.03
C THR A 314 9.46 7.64 -21.24
N LEU A 315 10.77 7.89 -21.32
CA LEU A 315 11.60 7.47 -22.46
C LEU A 315 11.59 5.96 -22.65
N VAL A 316 11.74 5.19 -21.55
CA VAL A 316 11.76 3.72 -21.63
C VAL A 316 10.38 3.12 -21.92
N THR A 317 9.30 3.78 -21.48
CA THR A 317 7.93 3.30 -21.71
C THR A 317 7.47 3.60 -23.16
N CYS A 318 7.96 4.69 -23.75
CA CYS A 318 7.61 5.10 -25.13
C CYS A 318 8.49 4.42 -26.21
N TYR A 319 9.59 3.76 -25.83
CA TYR A 319 10.45 2.99 -26.72
C TYR A 319 9.85 1.59 -26.98
#